data_2e31b3e92beae67398cc218b61cd84bf
#
_entry.id   2e31b3e92beae67398cc218b61cd84bf
#
_cell.length_a   1.000
_cell.length_b   1.000
_cell.length_c   1.000
_cell.angle_alpha   90.00
_cell.angle_beta   90.00
_cell.angle_gamma   90.00
#
_symmetry.space_group_name_H-M   'P 1'
#
loop_
_entity.id
_entity.type
_entity.pdbx_description
1 polymer ?
#
loop_
_entity_poly.entity_id
_entity_poly.type
_entity_poly.pdbx_seq_one_letter_code
_entity_poly.pdbx_strand_id
1 'polypeptide(L)'
;MQTQTWYNHPELNWKTFETEHFIFYYHEGAEKTISEAAHIAEKIYKPITSYYNYEPKTKTSIIIKDTDDIANGTAYYYDNKIEVWAHPLDFDLRGSHRWLQNVITHEFTHIIQIGSSMKASTRFPAIYFQGFSYEDEKRDDVLYGYPNTMFSIPVPGVAVPPWLAEGTAQYMSPELKYDFW
;
A
#
# COMPACT_ATOMS: atom_id res chain seq x y z
N MET A 1 -18.19 -14.49 12.88
CA MET A 1 -17.14 -13.64 12.32
C MET A 1 -15.94 -14.54 12.12
N GLN A 2 -15.58 -14.90 10.88
CA GLN A 2 -14.36 -15.66 10.66
C GLN A 2 -13.20 -14.68 10.84
N THR A 3 -12.37 -14.92 11.83
CA THR A 3 -11.09 -14.22 11.97
C THR A 3 -10.20 -14.73 10.85
N GLN A 4 -9.90 -13.87 9.89
CA GLN A 4 -8.95 -14.15 8.84
C GLN A 4 -7.58 -14.30 9.51
N THR A 5 -7.07 -15.51 9.57
CA THR A 5 -5.74 -15.80 10.09
C THR A 5 -4.73 -15.39 9.02
N TRP A 6 -3.96 -14.34 9.26
CA TRP A 6 -2.87 -13.93 8.39
C TRP A 6 -1.74 -14.97 8.52
N TYR A 7 -1.38 -15.58 7.41
CA TYR A 7 -0.24 -16.48 7.32
C TYR A 7 1.00 -15.69 6.85
N ASN A 8 2.11 -15.82 7.55
CA ASN A 8 3.30 -14.99 7.31
C ASN A 8 4.23 -15.50 6.20
N HIS A 9 3.94 -16.63 5.58
CA HIS A 9 4.71 -17.19 4.47
C HIS A 9 6.24 -17.15 4.66
N PRO A 10 6.81 -17.74 5.73
CA PRO A 10 8.24 -17.68 6.00
C PRO A 10 9.07 -18.49 5.00
N GLU A 11 8.41 -19.34 4.20
CA GLU A 11 9.02 -20.13 3.14
C GLU A 11 9.37 -19.33 1.89
N LEU A 12 8.87 -18.11 1.75
CA LEU A 12 9.07 -17.29 0.56
C LEU A 12 10.47 -16.65 0.54
N ASN A 13 11.13 -16.73 -0.61
CA ASN A 13 12.37 -16.02 -0.88
C ASN A 13 12.07 -14.61 -1.37
N TRP A 14 12.20 -13.64 -0.48
CA TRP A 14 11.97 -12.23 -0.80
C TRP A 14 13.17 -11.62 -1.52
N LYS A 15 12.87 -10.82 -2.53
CA LYS A 15 13.82 -10.06 -3.34
C LYS A 15 13.46 -8.58 -3.33
N THR A 16 14.40 -7.74 -3.71
CA THR A 16 14.19 -6.30 -3.85
C THR A 16 14.55 -5.85 -5.26
N PHE A 17 13.82 -4.84 -5.74
CA PHE A 17 14.08 -4.15 -7.00
C PHE A 17 13.85 -2.66 -6.80
N GLU A 18 14.76 -1.82 -7.27
CA GLU A 18 14.66 -0.37 -7.12
C GLU A 18 14.49 0.32 -8.48
N THR A 19 13.66 1.35 -8.47
CA THR A 19 13.50 2.31 -9.56
C THR A 19 13.89 3.72 -9.09
N GLU A 20 13.61 4.74 -9.88
CA GLU A 20 13.94 6.12 -9.51
C GLU A 20 13.21 6.57 -8.23
N HIS A 21 11.90 6.27 -8.10
CA HIS A 21 11.07 6.76 -7.01
C HIS A 21 10.58 5.68 -6.05
N PHE A 22 10.77 4.39 -6.37
CA PHE A 22 10.21 3.28 -5.61
C PHE A 22 11.23 2.21 -5.24
N ILE A 23 10.94 1.48 -4.14
CA ILE A 23 11.60 0.24 -3.76
C ILE A 23 10.53 -0.84 -3.74
N PHE A 24 10.70 -1.87 -4.54
CA PHE A 24 9.79 -2.99 -4.63
C PHE A 24 10.31 -4.18 -3.84
N TYR A 25 9.43 -4.80 -3.08
CA TYR A 25 9.67 -6.06 -2.40
C TYR A 25 8.73 -7.11 -2.99
N TYR A 26 9.27 -8.23 -3.40
CA TYR A 26 8.52 -9.30 -4.04
C TYR A 26 9.16 -10.65 -3.72
N HIS A 27 8.41 -11.72 -3.85
CA HIS A 27 8.95 -13.07 -3.70
C HIS A 27 9.28 -13.70 -5.04
N GLU A 28 10.09 -14.74 -5.02
CA GLU A 28 10.45 -15.53 -6.19
C GLU A 28 9.18 -16.06 -6.89
N GLY A 29 9.13 -15.95 -8.23
CA GLY A 29 7.94 -16.29 -9.03
C GLY A 29 7.13 -15.07 -9.48
N ALA A 30 7.23 -13.92 -8.78
CA ALA A 30 6.49 -12.70 -9.10
C ALA A 30 7.24 -11.71 -10.02
N GLU A 31 8.27 -12.17 -10.77
CA GLU A 31 9.13 -11.29 -11.58
C GLU A 31 8.40 -10.55 -12.70
N LYS A 32 7.37 -11.15 -13.29
CA LYS A 32 6.55 -10.48 -14.32
C LYS A 32 5.70 -9.39 -13.71
N THR A 33 5.04 -9.70 -12.59
CA THR A 33 4.18 -8.79 -11.85
C THR A 33 4.97 -7.57 -11.38
N ILE A 34 6.19 -7.77 -10.87
CA ILE A 34 7.02 -6.66 -10.41
C ILE A 34 7.46 -5.74 -11.54
N SER A 35 7.77 -6.28 -12.71
CA SER A 35 8.14 -5.47 -13.88
C SER A 35 6.99 -4.58 -14.34
N GLU A 36 5.76 -5.12 -14.35
CA GLU A 36 4.55 -4.36 -14.68
C GLU A 36 4.25 -3.31 -13.60
N ALA A 37 4.28 -3.69 -12.32
CA ALA A 37 4.06 -2.78 -11.20
C ALA A 37 5.04 -1.61 -11.20
N ALA A 38 6.32 -1.87 -11.47
CA ALA A 38 7.36 -0.85 -11.55
C ALA A 38 7.10 0.16 -12.69
N HIS A 39 6.72 -0.34 -13.86
CA HIS A 39 6.37 0.52 -14.99
C HIS A 39 5.14 1.39 -14.68
N ILE A 40 4.12 0.82 -14.06
CA ILE A 40 2.92 1.54 -13.64
C ILE A 40 3.27 2.62 -12.62
N ALA A 41 3.98 2.26 -11.56
CA ALA A 41 4.31 3.16 -10.47
C ALA A 41 5.11 4.38 -10.94
N GLU A 42 6.14 4.18 -11.75
CA GLU A 42 6.91 5.29 -12.32
C GLU A 42 6.07 6.18 -13.25
N LYS A 43 5.18 5.58 -14.02
CA LYS A 43 4.30 6.32 -14.93
C LYS A 43 3.33 7.24 -14.20
N ILE A 44 2.79 6.82 -13.05
CA ILE A 44 1.83 7.60 -12.26
C ILE A 44 2.48 8.59 -11.30
N TYR A 45 3.77 8.42 -10.99
CA TYR A 45 4.47 9.22 -9.98
C TYR A 45 4.31 10.72 -10.23
N LYS A 46 4.81 11.21 -11.36
CA LYS A 46 4.80 12.64 -11.65
C LYS A 46 3.40 13.25 -11.80
N PRO A 47 2.44 12.60 -12.48
CA PRO A 47 1.07 13.09 -12.53
C PRO A 47 0.45 13.30 -11.16
N ILE A 48 0.56 12.33 -10.25
CA ILE A 48 -0.06 12.41 -8.93
C ILE A 48 0.67 13.41 -8.02
N THR A 49 2.00 13.35 -7.96
CA THR A 49 2.77 14.29 -7.13
C THR A 49 2.58 15.74 -7.56
N SER A 50 2.48 16.00 -8.87
CA SER A 50 2.22 17.34 -9.39
C SER A 50 0.81 17.82 -9.06
N TYR A 51 -0.19 16.94 -9.13
CA TYR A 51 -1.57 17.29 -8.80
C TYR A 51 -1.70 17.76 -7.34
N TYR A 52 -1.06 17.08 -6.39
CA TYR A 52 -1.08 17.44 -4.97
C TYR A 52 0.03 18.42 -4.56
N ASN A 53 0.93 18.78 -5.48
CA ASN A 53 2.12 19.60 -5.19
C ASN A 53 2.88 19.06 -3.97
N TYR A 54 3.10 17.75 -3.93
CA TYR A 54 3.79 17.04 -2.86
C TYR A 54 4.56 15.84 -3.41
N GLU A 55 5.79 15.69 -2.96
CA GLU A 55 6.65 14.54 -3.25
C GLU A 55 7.14 13.92 -1.95
N PRO A 56 7.15 12.58 -1.83
CA PRO A 56 7.74 11.90 -0.69
C PRO A 56 9.23 12.24 -0.57
N LYS A 57 9.73 12.32 0.66
CA LYS A 57 11.16 12.63 0.91
C LYS A 57 12.09 11.44 0.61
N THR A 58 11.55 10.25 0.60
CA THR A 58 12.24 8.98 0.35
C THR A 58 11.46 8.20 -0.68
N LYS A 59 12.09 7.22 -1.32
CA LYS A 59 11.41 6.29 -2.22
C LYS A 59 10.26 5.60 -1.48
N THR A 60 9.13 5.45 -2.16
CA THR A 60 7.97 4.72 -1.62
C THR A 60 8.21 3.22 -1.76
N SER A 61 8.01 2.48 -0.68
CA SER A 61 8.11 1.02 -0.68
C SER A 61 6.81 0.40 -1.20
N ILE A 62 6.91 -0.51 -2.17
CA ILE A 62 5.77 -1.29 -2.68
C ILE A 62 6.05 -2.78 -2.46
N ILE A 63 5.19 -3.44 -1.69
CA ILE A 63 5.29 -4.86 -1.41
C ILE A 63 4.25 -5.57 -2.27
N ILE A 64 4.71 -6.41 -3.18
CA ILE A 64 3.84 -7.24 -4.01
C ILE A 64 3.70 -8.62 -3.36
N LYS A 65 2.48 -8.95 -3.04
CA LYS A 65 2.07 -10.24 -2.49
C LYS A 65 1.34 -11.01 -3.57
N ASP A 66 1.78 -12.21 -3.84
CA ASP A 66 1.17 -13.13 -4.80
C ASP A 66 0.91 -14.48 -4.12
N THR A 67 0.37 -14.38 -2.94
CA THR A 67 0.00 -15.49 -2.06
C THR A 67 -1.42 -15.27 -1.57
N ASP A 68 -2.05 -16.32 -1.14
CA ASP A 68 -3.42 -16.30 -0.63
C ASP A 68 -4.46 -15.89 -1.69
N ASP A 69 -5.67 -16.34 -1.50
CA ASP A 69 -6.81 -15.96 -2.32
C ASP A 69 -7.40 -14.62 -1.82
N ILE A 70 -6.59 -13.57 -1.90
CA ILE A 70 -6.94 -12.20 -1.46
C ILE A 70 -6.65 -11.23 -2.59
N ALA A 71 -7.59 -10.32 -2.85
CA ALA A 71 -7.40 -9.17 -3.72
C ALA A 71 -7.59 -7.89 -2.91
N ASN A 72 -6.52 -7.15 -2.69
CA ASN A 72 -6.56 -5.91 -1.94
C ASN A 72 -5.34 -5.02 -2.24
N GLY A 73 -5.44 -3.74 -1.85
CA GLY A 73 -4.34 -2.82 -1.69
C GLY A 73 -4.42 -2.16 -0.32
N THR A 74 -3.31 -1.67 0.18
CA THR A 74 -3.30 -0.91 1.43
C THR A 74 -2.12 0.06 1.45
N ALA A 75 -2.41 1.34 1.69
CA ALA A 75 -1.40 2.38 1.87
C ALA A 75 -1.11 2.65 3.35
N TYR A 76 0.14 2.53 3.74
CA TYR A 76 0.65 2.89 5.06
C TYR A 76 1.44 4.20 4.92
N TYR A 77 0.74 5.33 4.93
CA TYR A 77 1.34 6.62 4.61
C TYR A 77 2.41 7.08 5.60
N TYR A 78 2.35 6.68 6.88
CA TYR A 78 3.41 6.99 7.85
C TYR A 78 4.71 6.27 7.55
N ASP A 79 4.62 5.04 7.03
CA ASP A 79 5.76 4.23 6.67
C ASP A 79 6.19 4.46 5.20
N ASN A 80 5.47 5.32 4.48
CA ASN A 80 5.65 5.52 3.04
C ASN A 80 5.68 4.19 2.28
N LYS A 81 4.70 3.32 2.57
CA LYS A 81 4.64 1.94 2.13
C LYS A 81 3.25 1.60 1.57
N ILE A 82 3.25 0.79 0.52
CA ILE A 82 2.06 0.23 -0.11
C ILE A 82 2.20 -1.29 -0.13
N GLU A 83 1.15 -2.02 0.22
CA GLU A 83 1.03 -3.46 0.03
C GLU A 83 -0.04 -3.73 -1.02
N VAL A 84 0.28 -4.57 -1.99
CA VAL A 84 -0.61 -4.93 -3.12
C VAL A 84 -0.63 -6.43 -3.30
N TRP A 85 -1.82 -7.01 -3.37
CA TRP A 85 -2.01 -8.38 -3.84
C TRP A 85 -2.08 -8.40 -5.36
N ALA A 86 -1.30 -9.27 -5.97
CA ALA A 86 -1.02 -9.27 -7.42
C ALA A 86 -2.24 -9.56 -8.28
N HIS A 87 -3.15 -10.42 -7.80
CA HIS A 87 -4.29 -10.90 -8.59
C HIS A 87 -5.62 -10.29 -8.15
N PRO A 88 -6.48 -9.89 -9.12
CA PRO A 88 -7.86 -9.56 -8.85
C PRO A 88 -8.66 -10.84 -8.60
N LEU A 89 -9.49 -10.83 -7.57
CA LEU A 89 -10.46 -11.91 -7.31
C LEU A 89 -11.91 -11.48 -7.61
N ASP A 90 -12.09 -10.32 -8.20
CA ASP A 90 -13.38 -9.70 -8.47
C ASP A 90 -13.81 -9.81 -9.94
N PHE A 91 -13.21 -10.74 -10.68
CA PHE A 91 -13.49 -10.97 -12.10
C PHE A 91 -14.98 -11.19 -12.40
N ASP A 92 -15.67 -11.94 -11.54
CA ASP A 92 -17.11 -12.21 -11.69
C ASP A 92 -17.97 -10.94 -11.53
N LEU A 93 -17.48 -9.95 -10.82
CA LEU A 93 -18.18 -8.69 -10.57
C LEU A 93 -17.80 -7.58 -11.56
N ARG A 94 -16.52 -7.51 -11.94
CA ARG A 94 -15.97 -6.40 -12.73
C ARG A 94 -15.44 -6.80 -14.10
N GLY A 95 -15.41 -8.08 -14.42
CA GLY A 95 -14.80 -8.58 -15.63
C GLY A 95 -13.29 -8.36 -15.68
N SER A 96 -12.72 -8.39 -16.87
CA SER A 96 -11.31 -8.15 -17.09
C SER A 96 -11.00 -6.64 -16.96
N HIS A 97 -10.18 -6.27 -16.01
CA HIS A 97 -9.73 -4.88 -15.79
C HIS A 97 -8.24 -4.84 -15.44
N ARG A 98 -7.65 -3.67 -15.50
CA ARG A 98 -6.21 -3.46 -15.20
C ARG A 98 -5.99 -3.33 -13.69
N TRP A 99 -6.15 -4.41 -12.97
CA TRP A 99 -6.08 -4.45 -11.52
C TRP A 99 -4.85 -3.75 -10.93
N LEU A 100 -3.64 -4.15 -11.33
CA LEU A 100 -2.41 -3.56 -10.80
C LEU A 100 -2.34 -2.04 -11.02
N GLN A 101 -2.77 -1.58 -12.21
CA GLN A 101 -2.79 -0.16 -12.49
C GLN A 101 -3.76 0.58 -11.59
N ASN A 102 -4.96 0.05 -11.40
CA ASN A 102 -5.98 0.67 -10.56
C ASN A 102 -5.55 0.70 -9.11
N VAL A 103 -5.12 -0.43 -8.56
CA VAL A 103 -4.76 -0.52 -7.15
C VAL A 103 -3.51 0.29 -6.82
N ILE A 104 -2.46 0.24 -7.63
CA ILE A 104 -1.24 1.03 -7.38
C ILE A 104 -1.53 2.53 -7.48
N THR A 105 -2.34 2.96 -8.45
CA THR A 105 -2.75 4.36 -8.57
C THR A 105 -3.55 4.81 -7.35
N HIS A 106 -4.50 4.01 -6.90
CA HIS A 106 -5.33 4.25 -5.74
C HIS A 106 -4.48 4.41 -4.46
N GLU A 107 -3.67 3.41 -4.17
CA GLU A 107 -2.86 3.39 -2.94
C GLU A 107 -1.77 4.47 -2.95
N PHE A 108 -1.14 4.72 -4.09
CA PHE A 108 -0.16 5.80 -4.20
C PHE A 108 -0.82 7.17 -4.02
N THR A 109 -2.06 7.34 -4.48
CA THR A 109 -2.81 8.57 -4.23
C THR A 109 -3.00 8.82 -2.74
N HIS A 110 -3.31 7.78 -1.94
CA HIS A 110 -3.37 7.92 -0.48
C HIS A 110 -2.04 8.39 0.12
N ILE A 111 -0.91 7.81 -0.29
CA ILE A 111 0.42 8.24 0.18
C ILE A 111 0.62 9.74 -0.07
N ILE A 112 0.34 10.19 -1.28
CA ILE A 112 0.58 11.59 -1.67
C ILE A 112 -0.42 12.55 -1.04
N GLN A 113 -1.71 12.24 -1.09
CA GLN A 113 -2.77 13.08 -0.53
C GLN A 113 -2.61 13.28 0.98
N ILE A 114 -2.45 12.17 1.71
CA ILE A 114 -2.33 12.22 3.16
C ILE A 114 -1.00 12.86 3.55
N GLY A 115 0.09 12.51 2.88
CA GLY A 115 1.39 13.16 3.06
C GLY A 115 1.34 14.66 2.83
N SER A 116 0.63 15.11 1.80
CA SER A 116 0.42 16.54 1.52
C SER A 116 -0.36 17.25 2.63
N SER A 117 -1.39 16.60 3.18
CA SER A 117 -2.21 17.15 4.27
C SER A 117 -1.42 17.30 5.58
N MET A 118 -0.37 16.51 5.77
CA MET A 118 0.47 16.49 6.97
C MET A 118 1.58 17.54 6.96
N LYS A 119 1.71 18.39 5.94
CA LYS A 119 2.76 19.42 5.85
C LYS A 119 2.89 20.27 7.12
N ALA A 120 1.80 20.57 7.79
CA ALA A 120 1.79 21.33 9.03
C ALA A 120 2.24 20.47 10.24
N SER A 121 1.93 19.20 10.27
CA SER A 121 2.24 18.31 11.39
C SER A 121 3.73 17.93 11.47
N THR A 122 4.49 18.10 10.40
CA THR A 122 5.94 17.90 10.41
C THR A 122 6.69 18.95 11.23
N ARG A 123 6.02 20.03 11.65
CA ARG A 123 6.61 21.11 12.47
C ARG A 123 6.47 20.88 13.98
N PHE A 124 5.59 19.94 14.38
CA PHE A 124 5.36 19.61 15.79
C PHE A 124 5.62 18.12 16.01
N PRO A 125 6.18 17.74 17.17
CA PRO A 125 6.34 16.32 17.48
C PRO A 125 4.96 15.65 17.47
N ALA A 126 4.82 14.61 16.64
CA ALA A 126 3.61 13.82 16.64
C ALA A 126 3.60 12.88 17.86
N ILE A 127 2.46 12.80 18.54
CA ILE A 127 2.20 11.78 19.55
C ILE A 127 1.52 10.61 18.86
N TYR A 128 2.07 9.41 19.01
CA TYR A 128 1.50 8.19 18.48
C TYR A 128 0.95 7.33 19.61
N PHE A 129 -0.30 6.93 19.49
CA PHE A 129 -0.84 5.82 20.26
C PHE A 129 -0.60 4.54 19.47
N GLN A 130 0.13 3.62 20.04
CA GLN A 130 0.45 2.33 19.42
C GLN A 130 -0.21 1.20 20.18
N GLY A 131 -0.86 0.31 19.45
CA GLY A 131 -1.39 -0.93 19.96
C GLY A 131 -0.65 -2.10 19.34
N PHE A 132 -0.34 -3.08 20.15
CA PHE A 132 0.37 -4.30 19.76
C PHE A 132 -0.48 -5.50 20.13
N SER A 133 -0.55 -6.46 19.23
CA SER A 133 -1.10 -7.79 19.50
C SER A 133 0.03 -8.79 19.39
N TYR A 134 0.07 -9.72 20.33
CA TYR A 134 1.08 -10.77 20.39
C TYR A 134 0.43 -12.13 20.23
N GLU A 135 1.18 -13.09 19.71
CA GLU A 135 0.76 -14.47 19.68
C GLU A 135 0.80 -15.05 21.11
N ASP A 136 -0.30 -15.64 21.56
CA ASP A 136 -0.41 -16.24 22.90
C ASP A 136 0.33 -17.56 22.98
N GLU A 137 0.44 -18.28 21.85
CA GLU A 137 1.08 -19.58 21.78
C GLU A 137 2.24 -19.55 20.79
N LYS A 138 3.31 -20.29 21.14
CA LYS A 138 4.44 -20.46 20.24
C LYS A 138 4.05 -21.33 19.04
N ARG A 139 4.19 -20.77 17.83
CA ARG A 139 3.92 -21.46 16.57
C ARG A 139 5.15 -21.35 15.67
N ASP A 140 5.35 -22.35 14.81
CA ASP A 140 6.52 -22.41 13.92
C ASP A 140 6.44 -21.37 12.77
N ASP A 141 5.22 -20.94 12.42
CA ASP A 141 4.93 -19.98 11.35
C ASP A 141 4.91 -18.51 11.82
N VAL A 142 5.16 -18.26 13.11
CA VAL A 142 5.11 -16.91 13.70
C VAL A 142 6.40 -16.62 14.47
N LEU A 143 6.89 -15.41 14.33
CA LEU A 143 8.05 -14.95 15.10
C LEU A 143 7.63 -14.66 16.54
N TYR A 144 7.74 -15.68 17.40
CA TYR A 144 7.33 -15.61 18.80
C TYR A 144 8.10 -14.54 19.58
N GLY A 145 7.39 -13.79 20.41
CA GLY A 145 7.97 -12.70 21.22
C GLY A 145 7.99 -11.34 20.52
N TYR A 146 7.56 -11.29 19.26
CA TYR A 146 7.36 -10.05 18.50
C TYR A 146 5.87 -9.80 18.26
N PRO A 147 5.45 -8.53 18.13
CA PRO A 147 4.06 -8.24 17.82
C PRO A 147 3.70 -8.78 16.42
N ASN A 148 2.62 -9.54 16.33
CA ASN A 148 2.06 -10.04 15.08
C ASN A 148 1.13 -9.01 14.41
N THR A 149 0.62 -8.06 15.19
CA THR A 149 -0.16 -6.93 14.69
C THR A 149 0.26 -5.67 15.42
N MET A 150 0.52 -4.63 14.66
CA MET A 150 0.83 -3.30 15.17
C MET A 150 -0.06 -2.28 14.47
N PHE A 151 -0.71 -1.42 15.24
CA PHE A 151 -1.37 -0.25 14.67
C PHE A 151 -0.89 1.02 15.37
N SER A 152 -0.87 2.11 14.63
CA SER A 152 -0.39 3.40 15.11
C SER A 152 -1.40 4.49 14.75
N ILE A 153 -1.85 5.24 15.76
CA ILE A 153 -2.76 6.36 15.57
C ILE A 153 -2.03 7.65 15.94
N PRO A 154 -1.77 8.55 14.99
CA PRO A 154 -1.14 9.83 15.26
C PRO A 154 -2.13 10.82 15.88
N VAL A 155 -1.61 11.67 16.77
CA VAL A 155 -2.36 12.80 17.32
C VAL A 155 -1.49 14.06 17.19
N PRO A 156 -1.94 15.11 16.57
CA PRO A 156 -3.26 15.27 15.95
C PRO A 156 -3.41 14.33 14.74
N GLY A 157 -4.62 13.81 14.58
CA GLY A 157 -4.98 12.95 13.46
C GLY A 157 -4.81 13.67 12.12
N VAL A 158 -4.77 12.90 11.06
CA VAL A 158 -4.80 13.42 9.70
C VAL A 158 -6.13 14.10 9.45
N ALA A 159 -6.08 15.31 8.92
CA ALA A 159 -7.28 16.12 8.68
C ALA A 159 -8.09 15.69 7.45
N VAL A 160 -7.78 14.52 6.85
CA VAL A 160 -8.50 14.00 5.68
C VAL A 160 -9.56 13.01 6.14
N PRO A 161 -10.87 13.32 5.97
CA PRO A 161 -11.93 12.39 6.27
C PRO A 161 -11.83 11.13 5.38
N PRO A 162 -12.13 9.92 5.88
CA PRO A 162 -12.03 8.68 5.10
C PRO A 162 -12.78 8.74 3.76
N TRP A 163 -14.00 9.26 3.73
CA TRP A 163 -14.76 9.38 2.49
C TRP A 163 -14.08 10.26 1.42
N LEU A 164 -13.34 11.29 1.85
CA LEU A 164 -12.60 12.16 0.94
C LEU A 164 -11.31 11.47 0.47
N ALA A 165 -10.63 10.74 1.35
CA ALA A 165 -9.46 9.97 0.99
C ALA A 165 -9.79 8.93 -0.09
N GLU A 166 -10.80 8.11 0.17
CA GLU A 166 -11.26 7.08 -0.79
C GLU A 166 -11.80 7.67 -2.08
N GLY A 167 -12.65 8.70 -1.97
CA GLY A 167 -13.24 9.33 -3.14
C GLY A 167 -12.22 9.96 -4.09
N THR A 168 -11.19 10.61 -3.55
CA THR A 168 -10.12 11.18 -4.39
C THR A 168 -9.19 10.12 -4.95
N ALA A 169 -8.87 9.06 -4.21
CA ALA A 169 -8.08 7.96 -4.72
C ALA A 169 -8.80 7.25 -5.89
N GLN A 170 -10.09 7.02 -5.75
CA GLN A 170 -10.92 6.47 -6.83
C GLN A 170 -11.02 7.41 -8.04
N TYR A 171 -11.08 8.72 -7.81
CA TYR A 171 -11.15 9.72 -8.89
C TYR A 171 -9.85 9.80 -9.71
N MET A 172 -8.69 9.54 -9.12
CA MET A 172 -7.41 9.72 -9.83
C MET A 172 -7.21 8.75 -10.99
N SER A 173 -7.74 7.53 -10.95
CA SER A 173 -7.61 6.58 -12.05
C SER A 173 -8.30 7.09 -13.35
N PRO A 174 -9.58 7.52 -13.34
CA PRO A 174 -10.23 8.13 -14.50
C PRO A 174 -9.57 9.46 -14.92
N GLU A 175 -9.20 10.32 -13.95
CA GLU A 175 -8.57 11.61 -14.25
C GLU A 175 -7.26 11.44 -15.04
N LEU A 176 -6.48 10.45 -14.69
CA LEU A 176 -5.26 10.09 -15.42
C LEU A 176 -5.53 9.27 -16.69
N LYS A 177 -6.79 9.02 -17.02
CA LYS A 177 -7.23 8.22 -18.17
C LYS A 177 -6.67 6.78 -18.14
N TYR A 178 -6.53 6.21 -16.95
CA TYR A 178 -6.04 4.84 -16.75
C TYR A 178 -7.16 3.85 -16.55
N ASP A 179 -8.34 4.34 -16.21
CA ASP A 179 -9.54 3.52 -16.05
C ASP A 179 -10.49 3.80 -17.20
N PHE A 180 -10.73 2.79 -18.02
CA PHE A 180 -11.72 2.81 -19.10
C PHE A 180 -12.69 1.68 -18.77
N TRP A 181 -13.79 2.07 -18.17
CA TRP A 181 -14.95 1.18 -17.96
C TRP A 181 -15.71 0.95 -19.26
#